data_4dbd6a711dc2d7e58f349428a4ff4480
#
_entry.id   4dbd6a711dc2d7e58f349428a4ff4480
#
_cell.length_a   1.000
_cell.length_b   1.000
_cell.length_c   1.000
_cell.angle_alpha   90.00
_cell.angle_beta   90.00
_cell.angle_gamma   90.00
#
_symmetry.space_group_name_H-M   'P 1'
#
loop_
_entity.id
_entity.type
_entity.pdbx_description
1 polymer ?
#
loop_
_entity_poly.entity_id
_entity_poly.type
_entity_poly.pdbx_seq_one_letter_code
_entity_poly.pdbx_strand_id
1 'polypeptide(L)'
;FKEKGYEALYLYGGYSYFDNMASFFGGNGYTVIDRTAIDKKDIHHENIWGVADEDLFDLALREIDARVAAGKKVFAHVMTTSNHRPYTYPADRIDIPSGTGRDGAVKYTDFAIGQFVDKARQRPWFDNTLFVFVADHTSIARGRSDLPMERYHIPMVMYAPGKITPRRVDALASQIDVAPTLLGWLNVPYVSEFFGRDVLRDGGPAPSLFMANYQTVGFVGEGLQVELRPKQATRVTGVDGSTPSTGHAQEALDEGIAFYQAAAQRFSSRRFEPPSPPKER
;
A
#
# COMPACT_ATOMS: atom_id res chain seq x y z
N PHE A 1 11.95 3.29 -9.73
CA PHE A 1 12.89 2.21 -9.40
C PHE A 1 13.58 1.67 -10.65
N LYS A 2 12.85 1.37 -11.72
CA LYS A 2 13.40 0.81 -12.96
C LYS A 2 14.53 1.66 -13.54
N GLU A 3 14.35 2.99 -13.62
CA GLU A 3 15.37 3.95 -14.06
C GLU A 3 16.62 3.97 -13.15
N LYS A 4 16.48 3.52 -11.91
CA LYS A 4 17.59 3.37 -10.95
C LYS A 4 18.22 1.99 -10.96
N GLY A 5 17.89 1.18 -11.98
CA GLY A 5 18.47 -0.14 -12.21
C GLY A 5 17.88 -1.26 -11.33
N TYR A 6 16.71 -1.04 -10.74
CA TYR A 6 15.98 -2.10 -10.05
C TYR A 6 15.17 -2.92 -11.04
N GLU A 7 15.15 -4.23 -10.82
CA GLU A 7 14.17 -5.13 -11.42
C GLU A 7 12.92 -5.12 -10.54
N ALA A 8 11.80 -4.67 -11.10
CA ALA A 8 10.54 -4.58 -10.38
C ALA A 8 9.73 -5.86 -10.53
N LEU A 9 9.35 -6.48 -9.41
CA LEU A 9 8.56 -7.69 -9.34
C LEU A 9 7.20 -7.39 -8.71
N TYR A 10 6.16 -7.96 -9.29
CA TYR A 10 4.85 -8.07 -8.65
C TYR A 10 4.55 -9.55 -8.41
N LEU A 11 4.52 -9.96 -7.14
CA LEU A 11 4.25 -11.34 -6.74
C LEU A 11 2.87 -11.40 -6.09
N TYR A 12 2.02 -12.31 -6.58
CA TYR A 12 0.63 -12.41 -6.14
C TYR A 12 0.25 -13.85 -5.81
N GLY A 13 -0.35 -14.06 -4.65
CA GLY A 13 -0.82 -15.38 -4.22
C GLY A 13 -2.01 -15.92 -5.00
N GLY A 14 -2.75 -15.09 -5.71
CA GLY A 14 -3.88 -15.45 -6.57
C GLY A 14 -3.51 -15.58 -8.05
N TYR A 15 -4.51 -15.52 -8.91
CA TYR A 15 -4.33 -15.44 -10.37
C TYR A 15 -4.29 -13.98 -10.81
N SER A 16 -3.22 -13.55 -11.45
CA SER A 16 -2.95 -12.14 -11.77
C SER A 16 -3.88 -11.52 -12.83
N TYR A 17 -4.69 -12.30 -13.52
CA TYR A 17 -5.77 -11.76 -14.37
C TYR A 17 -6.88 -11.10 -13.55
N PHE A 18 -7.03 -11.48 -12.27
CA PHE A 18 -8.01 -10.88 -11.38
C PHE A 18 -7.76 -9.37 -11.27
N ASP A 19 -8.84 -8.60 -11.30
CA ASP A 19 -8.85 -7.14 -11.21
C ASP A 19 -7.85 -6.42 -12.13
N ASN A 20 -7.55 -7.05 -13.28
CA ASN A 20 -6.63 -6.54 -14.30
C ASN A 20 -5.18 -6.29 -13.82
N MET A 21 -4.76 -6.92 -12.71
CA MET A 21 -3.45 -6.72 -12.08
C MET A 21 -2.29 -7.01 -13.03
N ALA A 22 -2.37 -8.12 -13.79
CA ALA A 22 -1.32 -8.47 -14.76
C ALA A 22 -1.09 -7.37 -15.80
N SER A 23 -2.17 -6.78 -16.33
CA SER A 23 -2.09 -5.69 -17.30
C SER A 23 -1.55 -4.41 -16.67
N PHE A 24 -2.03 -4.06 -15.47
CA PHE A 24 -1.61 -2.85 -14.77
C PHE A 24 -0.13 -2.91 -14.39
N PHE A 25 0.31 -3.94 -13.68
CA PHE A 25 1.69 -4.05 -13.23
C PHE A 25 2.64 -4.32 -14.41
N GLY A 26 2.27 -5.20 -15.34
CA GLY A 26 3.07 -5.46 -16.53
C GLY A 26 3.24 -4.21 -17.41
N GLY A 27 2.15 -3.43 -17.62
CA GLY A 27 2.17 -2.16 -18.32
C GLY A 27 3.06 -1.10 -17.64
N ASN A 28 3.22 -1.18 -16.33
CA ASN A 28 4.11 -0.32 -15.54
C ASN A 28 5.54 -0.90 -15.40
N GLY A 29 5.84 -1.98 -16.14
CA GLY A 29 7.18 -2.53 -16.26
C GLY A 29 7.61 -3.46 -15.13
N TYR A 30 6.67 -4.01 -14.38
CA TYR A 30 6.94 -5.10 -13.44
C TYR A 30 6.98 -6.45 -14.16
N THR A 31 7.83 -7.35 -13.68
CA THR A 31 7.69 -8.77 -13.95
C THR A 31 6.60 -9.32 -13.04
N VAL A 32 5.49 -9.75 -13.64
CA VAL A 32 4.34 -10.28 -12.90
C VAL A 32 4.54 -11.78 -12.70
N ILE A 33 4.51 -12.23 -11.45
CA ILE A 33 4.70 -13.63 -11.04
C ILE A 33 3.54 -13.97 -10.09
N ASP A 34 2.73 -14.93 -10.44
CA ASP A 34 1.58 -15.31 -9.63
C ASP A 34 1.64 -16.78 -9.19
N ARG A 35 0.58 -17.25 -8.56
CA ARG A 35 0.47 -18.61 -8.06
C ARG A 35 0.81 -19.70 -9.09
N THR A 36 0.73 -19.43 -10.38
CA THR A 36 1.06 -20.41 -11.42
C THR A 36 2.54 -20.73 -11.50
N ALA A 37 3.40 -19.91 -10.87
CA ALA A 37 4.83 -20.16 -10.74
C ALA A 37 5.20 -21.06 -9.54
N ILE A 38 4.21 -21.51 -8.76
CA ILE A 38 4.39 -22.43 -7.64
C ILE A 38 4.02 -23.84 -8.09
N ASP A 39 4.93 -24.79 -7.94
CA ASP A 39 4.62 -26.19 -8.19
C ASP A 39 3.53 -26.68 -7.24
N LYS A 40 2.60 -27.50 -7.73
CA LYS A 40 1.48 -28.01 -6.91
C LYS A 40 1.92 -28.71 -5.63
N LYS A 41 3.08 -29.38 -5.65
CA LYS A 41 3.65 -30.06 -4.48
C LYS A 41 4.12 -29.12 -3.38
N ASP A 42 4.36 -27.84 -3.71
CA ASP A 42 4.86 -26.79 -2.82
C ASP A 42 3.73 -25.88 -2.32
N ILE A 43 2.48 -26.18 -2.68
CA ILE A 43 1.30 -25.50 -2.18
C ILE A 43 0.77 -26.25 -0.95
N HIS A 44 0.91 -25.66 0.22
CA HIS A 44 0.43 -26.25 1.49
C HIS A 44 -1.06 -26.03 1.70
N HIS A 45 -1.60 -24.91 1.23
CA HIS A 45 -3.02 -24.58 1.31
C HIS A 45 -3.41 -23.59 0.22
N GLU A 46 -4.63 -23.73 -0.29
CA GLU A 46 -5.20 -22.78 -1.23
C GLU A 46 -6.70 -22.61 -1.02
N ASN A 47 -7.20 -21.49 -1.43
CA ASN A 47 -8.64 -21.22 -1.51
C ASN A 47 -8.97 -20.48 -2.81
N ILE A 48 -10.20 -19.97 -2.93
CA ILE A 48 -10.68 -19.28 -4.14
C ILE A 48 -9.83 -18.02 -4.47
N TRP A 49 -9.17 -17.41 -3.49
CA TRP A 49 -8.39 -16.18 -3.67
C TRP A 49 -6.93 -16.45 -4.02
N GLY A 50 -6.37 -17.52 -3.49
CA GLY A 50 -4.96 -17.79 -3.74
C GLY A 50 -4.40 -18.88 -2.85
N VAL A 51 -3.08 -19.03 -2.94
CA VAL A 51 -2.28 -19.91 -2.08
C VAL A 51 -2.07 -19.25 -0.72
N ALA A 52 -1.68 -20.07 0.25
CA ALA A 52 -1.33 -19.60 1.59
C ALA A 52 -0.19 -18.55 1.53
N ASP A 53 -0.22 -17.58 2.44
CA ASP A 53 0.80 -16.51 2.44
C ASP A 53 2.22 -17.06 2.63
N GLU A 54 2.40 -18.17 3.38
CA GLU A 54 3.73 -18.84 3.50
C GLU A 54 4.24 -19.34 2.15
N ASP A 55 3.38 -19.90 1.29
CA ASP A 55 3.75 -20.41 -0.04
C ASP A 55 4.14 -19.24 -0.97
N LEU A 56 3.41 -18.14 -0.90
CA LEU A 56 3.73 -16.92 -1.64
C LEU A 56 5.05 -16.30 -1.17
N PHE A 57 5.32 -16.28 0.13
CA PHE A 57 6.57 -15.76 0.64
C PHE A 57 7.77 -16.65 0.28
N ASP A 58 7.59 -17.97 0.21
CA ASP A 58 8.65 -18.87 -0.26
C ASP A 58 8.92 -18.66 -1.77
N LEU A 59 7.89 -18.43 -2.58
CA LEU A 59 8.04 -17.97 -3.96
C LEU A 59 8.81 -16.64 -4.01
N ALA A 60 8.45 -15.67 -3.19
CA ALA A 60 9.11 -14.36 -3.17
C ALA A 60 10.61 -14.49 -2.83
N LEU A 61 10.97 -15.28 -1.81
CA LEU A 61 12.36 -15.53 -1.45
C LEU A 61 13.13 -16.14 -2.63
N ARG A 62 12.58 -17.17 -3.29
CA ARG A 62 13.20 -17.82 -4.45
C ARG A 62 13.46 -16.82 -5.59
N GLU A 63 12.46 -16.01 -5.90
CA GLU A 63 12.55 -15.05 -6.99
C GLU A 63 13.53 -13.90 -6.70
N ILE A 64 13.59 -13.45 -5.44
CA ILE A 64 14.55 -12.43 -4.99
C ILE A 64 15.97 -13.02 -5.00
N ASP A 65 16.17 -14.23 -4.42
CA ASP A 65 17.46 -14.90 -4.36
C ASP A 65 18.07 -15.06 -5.76
N ALA A 66 17.29 -15.53 -6.73
CA ALA A 66 17.76 -15.71 -8.10
C ALA A 66 18.24 -14.43 -8.76
N ARG A 67 17.55 -13.32 -8.53
CA ARG A 67 17.91 -12.03 -9.12
C ARG A 67 19.09 -11.38 -8.42
N VAL A 68 19.15 -11.46 -7.11
CA VAL A 68 20.30 -10.98 -6.35
C VAL A 68 21.57 -11.78 -6.71
N ALA A 69 21.46 -13.10 -6.85
CA ALA A 69 22.57 -13.93 -7.31
C ALA A 69 23.04 -13.54 -8.74
N ALA A 70 22.13 -13.04 -9.58
CA ALA A 70 22.44 -12.47 -10.90
C ALA A 70 22.93 -11.02 -10.84
N GLY A 71 23.22 -10.46 -9.66
CA GLY A 71 23.72 -9.09 -9.46
C GLY A 71 22.67 -7.99 -9.66
N LYS A 72 21.36 -8.31 -9.62
CA LYS A 72 20.29 -7.33 -9.79
C LYS A 72 19.88 -6.69 -8.48
N LYS A 73 19.54 -5.40 -8.54
CA LYS A 73 18.76 -4.75 -7.48
C LYS A 73 17.29 -5.12 -7.65
N VAL A 74 16.61 -5.43 -6.57
CA VAL A 74 15.21 -5.88 -6.62
C VAL A 74 14.29 -4.91 -5.90
N PHE A 75 13.17 -4.59 -6.55
CA PHE A 75 12.00 -3.99 -5.91
C PHE A 75 10.85 -4.99 -6.03
N ALA A 76 10.50 -5.65 -4.93
CA ALA A 76 9.45 -6.67 -4.90
C ALA A 76 8.19 -6.13 -4.22
N HIS A 77 7.07 -6.14 -4.94
CA HIS A 77 5.74 -5.93 -4.39
C HIS A 77 5.07 -7.30 -4.23
N VAL A 78 4.83 -7.70 -2.99
CA VAL A 78 4.23 -9.00 -2.64
C VAL A 78 2.84 -8.77 -2.10
N MET A 79 1.81 -9.30 -2.79
CA MET A 79 0.41 -9.15 -2.41
C MET A 79 -0.15 -10.47 -1.88
N THR A 80 -0.42 -10.51 -0.57
CA THR A 80 -0.93 -11.67 0.16
C THR A 80 -2.44 -11.85 -0.03
N THR A 81 -2.97 -13.06 0.28
CA THR A 81 -4.39 -13.37 0.11
C THR A 81 -5.06 -14.01 1.32
N SER A 82 -4.30 -14.53 2.29
CA SER A 82 -4.86 -15.33 3.39
C SER A 82 -5.78 -14.55 4.33
N ASN A 83 -5.61 -13.23 4.42
CA ASN A 83 -6.49 -12.37 5.23
C ASN A 83 -7.81 -12.02 4.54
N HIS A 84 -8.11 -12.64 3.39
CA HIS A 84 -9.39 -12.49 2.70
C HIS A 84 -10.37 -13.62 3.10
N ARG A 85 -11.67 -13.38 2.96
CA ARG A 85 -12.67 -14.47 3.09
C ARG A 85 -12.36 -15.60 2.12
N PRO A 86 -12.50 -16.85 2.49
CA PRO A 86 -13.17 -17.42 3.66
C PRO A 86 -12.32 -17.51 4.93
N TYR A 87 -11.16 -16.84 5.02
CA TYR A 87 -10.27 -16.80 6.18
C TYR A 87 -9.67 -18.19 6.49
N THR A 88 -9.29 -18.90 5.42
CA THR A 88 -8.70 -20.26 5.53
C THR A 88 -7.20 -20.21 5.31
N TYR A 89 -6.48 -21.04 6.05
CA TYR A 89 -5.02 -21.17 6.04
C TYR A 89 -4.64 -22.60 6.46
N PRO A 90 -3.37 -23.02 6.32
CA PRO A 90 -2.95 -24.36 6.74
C PRO A 90 -3.24 -24.62 8.23
N ALA A 91 -3.69 -25.83 8.53
CA ALA A 91 -3.89 -26.26 9.92
C ALA A 91 -2.57 -26.25 10.72
N ASP A 92 -2.67 -26.15 12.02
CA ASP A 92 -1.55 -26.29 12.98
C ASP A 92 -0.42 -25.25 12.85
N ARG A 93 -0.69 -24.10 12.17
CA ARG A 93 0.25 -22.99 12.12
C ARG A 93 0.09 -22.03 13.30
N ILE A 94 -1.11 -21.88 13.78
CA ILE A 94 -1.48 -21.01 14.91
C ILE A 94 -2.52 -21.71 15.79
N ASP A 95 -2.77 -21.18 16.96
CA ASP A 95 -3.73 -21.71 17.94
C ASP A 95 -5.21 -21.43 17.61
N ILE A 96 -5.50 -20.65 16.55
CA ILE A 96 -6.87 -20.39 16.09
C ILE A 96 -7.15 -21.34 14.91
N PRO A 97 -8.26 -22.10 14.93
CA PRO A 97 -8.60 -23.00 13.82
C PRO A 97 -8.92 -22.24 12.54
N SER A 98 -8.42 -22.77 11.41
CA SER A 98 -8.67 -22.23 10.07
C SER A 98 -10.15 -22.12 9.75
N GLY A 99 -10.57 -21.02 9.10
CA GLY A 99 -11.95 -20.80 8.67
C GLY A 99 -12.91 -20.32 9.78
N THR A 100 -12.42 -20.05 10.98
CA THR A 100 -13.28 -19.58 12.09
C THR A 100 -13.53 -18.09 12.09
N GLY A 101 -12.75 -17.32 11.33
CA GLY A 101 -12.97 -15.89 11.20
C GLY A 101 -11.71 -15.08 10.91
N ARG A 102 -11.88 -13.77 10.91
CA ARG A 102 -10.82 -12.83 10.56
C ARG A 102 -9.66 -12.84 11.53
N ASP A 103 -9.91 -12.93 12.83
CA ASP A 103 -8.85 -12.87 13.85
C ASP A 103 -7.81 -13.96 13.62
N GLY A 104 -8.27 -15.17 13.24
CA GLY A 104 -7.38 -16.25 12.82
C GLY A 104 -6.59 -15.90 11.56
N ALA A 105 -7.24 -15.33 10.56
CA ALA A 105 -6.58 -14.95 9.31
C ALA A 105 -5.52 -13.86 9.52
N VAL A 106 -5.79 -12.84 10.33
CA VAL A 106 -4.82 -11.81 10.70
C VAL A 106 -3.63 -12.41 11.44
N LYS A 107 -3.89 -13.28 12.44
CA LYS A 107 -2.83 -13.95 13.19
C LYS A 107 -2.00 -14.89 12.31
N TYR A 108 -2.63 -15.56 11.35
CA TYR A 108 -1.90 -16.39 10.37
C TYR A 108 -1.03 -15.55 9.44
N THR A 109 -1.54 -14.43 8.91
CA THR A 109 -0.73 -13.52 8.09
C THR A 109 0.46 -12.97 8.86
N ASP A 110 0.28 -12.59 10.14
CA ASP A 110 1.39 -12.18 11.02
C ASP A 110 2.42 -13.31 11.21
N PHE A 111 1.96 -14.53 11.46
CA PHE A 111 2.83 -15.71 11.52
C PHE A 111 3.62 -15.90 10.21
N ALA A 112 2.96 -15.83 9.05
CA ALA A 112 3.61 -16.00 7.76
C ALA A 112 4.64 -14.90 7.47
N ILE A 113 4.35 -13.64 7.84
CA ILE A 113 5.30 -12.53 7.78
C ILE A 113 6.52 -12.80 8.68
N GLY A 114 6.30 -13.28 9.92
CA GLY A 114 7.37 -13.65 10.83
C GLY A 114 8.29 -14.71 10.22
N GLN A 115 7.72 -15.78 9.68
CA GLN A 115 8.48 -16.85 9.00
C GLN A 115 9.27 -16.32 7.79
N PHE A 116 8.66 -15.43 6.98
CA PHE A 116 9.33 -14.79 5.87
C PHE A 116 10.54 -13.98 6.32
N VAL A 117 10.40 -13.15 7.34
CA VAL A 117 11.48 -12.33 7.88
C VAL A 117 12.59 -13.20 8.46
N ASP A 118 12.28 -14.28 9.18
CA ASP A 118 13.26 -15.21 9.75
C ASP A 118 14.05 -15.95 8.66
N LYS A 119 13.37 -16.40 7.60
CA LYS A 119 14.03 -16.98 6.42
C LYS A 119 14.88 -15.94 5.66
N ALA A 120 14.39 -14.70 5.55
CA ALA A 120 15.11 -13.60 4.90
C ALA A 120 16.38 -13.21 5.65
N ARG A 121 16.40 -13.26 7.00
CA ARG A 121 17.58 -12.98 7.82
C ARG A 121 18.78 -13.86 7.48
N GLN A 122 18.56 -15.01 6.92
CA GLN A 122 19.62 -15.93 6.51
C GLN A 122 20.16 -15.66 5.10
N ARG A 123 19.66 -14.60 4.45
CA ARG A 123 20.03 -14.25 3.07
C ARG A 123 21.07 -13.13 3.03
N PRO A 124 22.01 -13.16 2.08
CA PRO A 124 23.07 -12.15 1.98
C PRO A 124 22.55 -10.74 1.69
N TRP A 125 21.33 -10.61 1.19
CA TRP A 125 20.71 -9.34 0.85
C TRP A 125 19.92 -8.71 2.01
N PHE A 126 19.69 -9.42 3.12
CA PHE A 126 18.84 -8.99 4.22
C PHE A 126 19.22 -7.62 4.78
N ASP A 127 20.50 -7.45 5.14
CA ASP A 127 21.01 -6.20 5.75
C ASP A 127 20.99 -5.02 4.78
N ASN A 128 20.78 -5.26 3.48
CA ASN A 128 20.66 -4.22 2.46
C ASN A 128 19.23 -4.10 1.92
N THR A 129 18.25 -4.50 2.71
CA THR A 129 16.84 -4.46 2.30
C THR A 129 16.02 -3.60 3.24
N LEU A 130 15.13 -2.80 2.66
CA LEU A 130 14.04 -2.16 3.36
C LEU A 130 12.78 -3.00 3.15
N PHE A 131 12.22 -3.52 4.25
CA PHE A 131 10.93 -4.18 4.25
C PHE A 131 9.85 -3.16 4.59
N VAL A 132 8.76 -3.18 3.85
CA VAL A 132 7.60 -2.33 4.08
C VAL A 132 6.36 -3.19 4.13
N PHE A 133 5.68 -3.18 5.27
CA PHE A 133 4.43 -3.88 5.48
C PHE A 133 3.33 -2.84 5.58
N VAL A 134 2.34 -2.91 4.71
CA VAL A 134 1.21 -1.99 4.67
C VAL A 134 -0.04 -2.74 4.23
N ALA A 135 -1.16 -2.49 4.90
CA ALA A 135 -2.44 -3.03 4.44
C ALA A 135 -2.91 -2.31 3.17
N ASP A 136 -3.57 -3.03 2.28
CA ASP A 136 -4.17 -2.47 1.06
C ASP A 136 -5.41 -1.63 1.38
N HIS A 137 -6.25 -2.09 2.30
CA HIS A 137 -7.44 -1.39 2.80
C HIS A 137 -7.90 -1.96 4.15
N THR A 138 -8.90 -1.31 4.75
CA THR A 138 -9.57 -1.85 5.92
C THR A 138 -10.72 -2.78 5.54
N SER A 139 -11.15 -3.58 6.50
CA SER A 139 -12.24 -4.53 6.29
C SER A 139 -13.64 -3.99 6.56
N ILE A 140 -13.76 -2.85 7.22
CA ILE A 140 -14.99 -2.42 7.90
C ILE A 140 -15.72 -1.29 7.15
N ALA A 141 -15.11 -0.73 6.12
CA ALA A 141 -15.67 0.40 5.36
C ALA A 141 -16.80 0.02 4.38
N ARG A 142 -16.98 -1.27 4.07
CA ARG A 142 -17.94 -1.74 3.06
C ARG A 142 -19.39 -1.47 3.46
N GLY A 143 -20.16 -0.92 2.51
CA GLY A 143 -21.62 -0.75 2.64
C GLY A 143 -22.06 0.46 3.47
N ARG A 144 -21.16 1.36 3.84
CA ARG A 144 -21.49 2.61 4.54
C ARG A 144 -21.57 3.78 3.58
N SER A 145 -22.46 4.72 3.90
CA SER A 145 -22.59 5.99 3.16
C SER A 145 -21.74 7.11 3.77
N ASP A 146 -21.28 6.93 5.02
CA ASP A 146 -20.42 7.84 5.76
C ASP A 146 -18.95 7.37 5.72
N LEU A 147 -18.03 8.27 6.00
CA LEU A 147 -16.59 8.04 6.02
C LEU A 147 -16.03 8.26 7.44
N PRO A 148 -16.32 7.38 8.42
CA PRO A 148 -15.75 7.50 9.74
C PRO A 148 -14.24 7.23 9.68
N MET A 149 -13.42 8.25 9.91
CA MET A 149 -11.96 8.23 9.71
C MET A 149 -11.29 7.08 10.46
N GLU A 150 -11.72 6.79 11.68
CA GLU A 150 -11.17 5.71 12.51
C GLU A 150 -11.29 4.31 11.87
N ARG A 151 -12.21 4.13 10.91
CA ARG A 151 -12.42 2.87 10.19
C ARG A 151 -11.60 2.75 8.92
N TYR A 152 -10.86 3.79 8.55
CA TYR A 152 -9.95 3.81 7.40
C TYR A 152 -8.50 3.71 7.83
N HIS A 153 -8.24 3.65 9.13
CA HIS A 153 -6.89 3.53 9.66
C HIS A 153 -6.30 2.16 9.38
N ILE A 154 -5.20 2.13 8.63
CA ILE A 154 -4.42 0.93 8.31
C ILE A 154 -3.02 1.03 8.92
N PRO A 155 -2.39 -0.08 9.32
CA PRO A 155 -1.02 -0.07 9.79
C PRO A 155 -0.02 0.02 8.62
N MET A 156 1.11 0.68 8.87
CA MET A 156 2.30 0.61 8.04
C MET A 156 3.53 0.46 8.91
N VAL A 157 4.43 -0.45 8.55
CA VAL A 157 5.70 -0.68 9.24
C VAL A 157 6.84 -0.64 8.22
N MET A 158 7.86 0.18 8.49
CA MET A 158 9.12 0.17 7.77
C MET A 158 10.17 -0.54 8.64
N TYR A 159 10.80 -1.57 8.11
CA TYR A 159 11.75 -2.40 8.83
C TYR A 159 13.06 -2.57 8.05
N ALA A 160 14.14 -2.05 8.59
CA ALA A 160 15.51 -2.23 8.09
C ALA A 160 16.44 -2.25 9.29
N PRO A 161 16.75 -3.44 9.84
CA PRO A 161 17.54 -3.56 11.06
C PRO A 161 18.94 -2.94 10.88
N GLY A 162 19.40 -2.23 11.90
CA GLY A 162 20.66 -1.49 11.86
C GLY A 162 20.64 -0.20 11.02
N LYS A 163 19.57 0.09 10.26
CA LYS A 163 19.43 1.32 9.44
C LYS A 163 18.28 2.21 9.91
N ILE A 164 17.23 1.64 10.49
CA ILE A 164 16.10 2.39 11.05
C ILE A 164 16.15 2.29 12.58
N THR A 165 16.25 3.44 13.26
CA THR A 165 16.00 3.50 14.70
C THR A 165 14.50 3.35 14.95
N PRO A 166 14.08 2.37 15.77
CA PRO A 166 12.67 2.16 16.07
C PRO A 166 12.01 3.40 16.64
N ARG A 167 10.93 3.84 16.02
CA ARG A 167 10.10 4.95 16.51
C ARG A 167 8.67 4.81 15.99
N ARG A 168 7.74 5.41 16.70
CA ARG A 168 6.40 5.63 16.19
C ARG A 168 6.35 6.95 15.42
N VAL A 169 5.61 6.96 14.30
CA VAL A 169 5.33 8.15 13.50
C VAL A 169 3.83 8.41 13.61
N ASP A 170 3.46 9.51 14.28
CA ASP A 170 2.06 9.88 14.53
C ASP A 170 1.53 10.89 13.49
N ALA A 171 2.29 11.14 12.43
CA ALA A 171 1.85 12.02 11.35
C ALA A 171 0.64 11.43 10.64
N LEU A 172 -0.36 12.29 10.37
CA LEU A 172 -1.46 11.93 9.49
C LEU A 172 -0.92 11.61 8.10
N ALA A 173 -1.24 10.43 7.59
CA ALA A 173 -0.70 9.92 6.33
C ALA A 173 -1.75 9.12 5.54
N SER A 174 -1.56 9.03 4.26
CA SER A 174 -2.39 8.25 3.34
C SER A 174 -1.52 7.28 2.53
N GLN A 175 -2.11 6.28 1.89
CA GLN A 175 -1.36 5.35 1.03
C GLN A 175 -0.62 6.03 -0.12
N ILE A 176 -1.10 7.19 -0.59
CA ILE A 176 -0.40 7.98 -1.62
C ILE A 176 0.94 8.54 -1.13
N ASP A 177 1.16 8.60 0.19
CA ASP A 177 2.41 9.06 0.81
C ASP A 177 3.49 7.97 0.87
N VAL A 178 3.13 6.70 0.63
CA VAL A 178 4.07 5.57 0.73
C VAL A 178 5.23 5.74 -0.23
N ALA A 179 4.95 5.97 -1.51
CA ALA A 179 5.99 6.08 -2.53
C ALA A 179 6.95 7.25 -2.29
N PRO A 180 6.50 8.50 -2.09
CA PRO A 180 7.41 9.62 -1.80
C PRO A 180 8.18 9.43 -0.49
N THR A 181 7.59 8.82 0.54
CA THR A 181 8.28 8.53 1.80
C THR A 181 9.40 7.51 1.62
N LEU A 182 9.16 6.44 0.85
CA LEU A 182 10.18 5.44 0.56
C LEU A 182 11.32 6.03 -0.28
N LEU A 183 11.00 6.80 -1.30
CA LEU A 183 12.01 7.45 -2.15
C LEU A 183 12.84 8.45 -1.35
N GLY A 184 12.22 9.22 -0.46
CA GLY A 184 12.89 10.13 0.47
C GLY A 184 13.83 9.39 1.41
N TRP A 185 13.36 8.33 2.08
CA TRP A 185 14.18 7.54 3.00
C TRP A 185 15.35 6.85 2.29
N LEU A 186 15.14 6.35 1.06
CA LEU A 186 16.19 5.74 0.25
C LEU A 186 17.15 6.78 -0.37
N ASN A 187 16.92 8.07 -0.15
CA ASN A 187 17.66 9.17 -0.75
C ASN A 187 17.78 9.05 -2.28
N VAL A 188 16.68 8.64 -2.92
CA VAL A 188 16.59 8.49 -4.37
C VAL A 188 16.08 9.79 -4.97
N PRO A 189 16.87 10.52 -5.77
CA PRO A 189 16.38 11.71 -6.46
C PRO A 189 15.36 11.31 -7.51
N TYR A 190 14.23 12.02 -7.55
CA TYR A 190 13.16 11.80 -8.51
C TYR A 190 12.43 13.08 -8.86
N VAL A 191 11.82 13.09 -10.03
CA VAL A 191 10.83 14.09 -10.43
C VAL A 191 9.49 13.38 -10.50
N SER A 192 8.49 13.91 -9.83
CA SER A 192 7.17 13.29 -9.83
C SER A 192 6.06 14.31 -9.75
N GLU A 193 4.88 13.85 -10.09
CA GLU A 193 3.62 14.55 -9.90
C GLU A 193 2.76 13.87 -8.84
N PHE A 194 3.38 13.22 -7.84
CA PHE A 194 2.68 12.62 -6.72
C PHE A 194 1.84 13.66 -5.98
N PHE A 195 0.62 13.29 -5.63
CA PHE A 195 -0.20 14.07 -4.69
C PHE A 195 0.19 13.81 -3.23
N GLY A 196 0.86 12.68 -2.97
CA GLY A 196 1.38 12.34 -1.67
C GLY A 196 2.71 13.05 -1.37
N ARG A 197 3.10 13.05 -0.09
CA ARG A 197 4.30 13.68 0.43
C ARG A 197 5.19 12.67 1.18
N ASP A 198 6.43 13.05 1.40
CA ASP A 198 7.30 12.32 2.32
C ASP A 198 6.90 12.67 3.77
N VAL A 199 6.30 11.72 4.48
CA VAL A 199 5.82 11.91 5.85
C VAL A 199 6.92 11.96 6.91
N LEU A 200 8.14 11.58 6.53
CA LEU A 200 9.31 11.61 7.41
C LEU A 200 10.12 12.91 7.29
N ARG A 201 9.78 13.76 6.32
CA ARG A 201 10.46 15.02 6.06
C ARG A 201 9.81 16.16 6.82
N ASP A 202 10.59 16.86 7.63
CA ASP A 202 10.14 18.06 8.32
C ASP A 202 9.93 19.23 7.34
N GLY A 203 8.95 20.12 7.67
CA GLY A 203 8.66 21.30 6.87
C GLY A 203 8.03 21.04 5.50
N GLY A 204 7.47 19.86 5.28
CA GLY A 204 6.67 19.55 4.11
C GLY A 204 5.27 20.18 4.11
N PRO A 205 4.44 19.91 3.09
CA PRO A 205 3.04 20.35 3.04
C PRO A 205 2.26 19.90 4.28
N ALA A 206 1.18 20.63 4.61
CA ALA A 206 0.29 20.25 5.70
C ALA A 206 -0.19 18.80 5.57
N PRO A 207 -0.30 18.05 6.68
CA PRO A 207 -0.79 16.69 6.64
C PRO A 207 -2.21 16.61 6.11
N SER A 208 -2.42 15.78 5.10
CA SER A 208 -3.75 15.50 4.55
C SER A 208 -3.88 14.03 4.18
N LEU A 209 -5.11 13.54 4.10
CA LEU A 209 -5.40 12.19 3.62
C LEU A 209 -6.67 12.17 2.79
N PHE A 210 -6.79 11.10 2.02
CA PHE A 210 -8.01 10.79 1.27
C PHE A 210 -8.59 9.47 1.71
N MET A 211 -9.92 9.44 1.77
CA MET A 211 -10.72 8.23 2.00
C MET A 211 -11.77 8.15 0.91
N ALA A 212 -12.22 6.96 0.56
CA ALA A 212 -13.31 6.82 -0.38
C ALA A 212 -14.15 5.58 -0.08
N ASN A 213 -15.40 5.65 -0.47
CA ASN A 213 -16.26 4.51 -0.70
C ASN A 213 -16.84 4.60 -2.11
N TYR A 214 -17.85 3.79 -2.44
CA TYR A 214 -18.42 3.77 -3.80
C TYR A 214 -19.03 5.10 -4.27
N GLN A 215 -19.41 5.99 -3.37
CA GLN A 215 -20.16 7.20 -3.69
C GLN A 215 -19.60 8.48 -3.09
N THR A 216 -18.72 8.40 -2.12
CA THR A 216 -18.23 9.55 -1.37
C THR A 216 -16.72 9.56 -1.38
N VAL A 217 -16.14 10.72 -1.65
CA VAL A 217 -14.72 11.00 -1.45
C VAL A 217 -14.59 11.88 -0.21
N GLY A 218 -13.71 11.48 0.70
CA GLY A 218 -13.35 12.24 1.88
C GLY A 218 -11.95 12.81 1.74
N PHE A 219 -11.80 14.08 2.08
CA PHE A 219 -10.54 14.75 2.27
C PHE A 219 -10.43 15.17 3.74
N VAL A 220 -9.29 14.93 4.36
CA VAL A 220 -9.01 15.38 5.72
C VAL A 220 -7.74 16.22 5.69
N GLY A 221 -7.83 17.44 6.17
CA GLY A 221 -6.73 18.38 6.30
C GLY A 221 -7.03 19.40 7.40
N GLU A 222 -6.01 19.91 8.09
CA GLU A 222 -6.11 20.95 9.13
C GLU A 222 -7.19 20.70 10.20
N GLY A 223 -7.39 19.43 10.58
CA GLY A 223 -8.38 19.02 11.58
C GLY A 223 -9.83 18.99 11.08
N LEU A 224 -10.06 19.20 9.79
CA LEU A 224 -11.38 19.12 9.16
C LEU A 224 -11.50 17.91 8.25
N GLN A 225 -12.70 17.32 8.22
CA GLN A 225 -13.09 16.30 7.26
C GLN A 225 -14.12 16.88 6.29
N VAL A 226 -13.79 16.84 5.01
CA VAL A 226 -14.63 17.20 3.88
C VAL A 226 -15.17 15.94 3.23
N GLU A 227 -16.45 15.87 2.96
CA GLU A 227 -17.08 14.80 2.18
C GLU A 227 -17.69 15.39 0.91
N LEU A 228 -17.22 14.88 -0.23
CA LEU A 228 -17.78 15.14 -1.56
C LEU A 228 -18.69 13.99 -1.95
N ARG A 229 -19.97 14.28 -2.13
CA ARG A 229 -21.02 13.28 -2.34
C ARG A 229 -21.68 13.46 -3.72
N PRO A 230 -22.47 12.47 -4.21
CA PRO A 230 -23.24 12.61 -5.46
C PRO A 230 -24.13 13.85 -5.46
N LYS A 231 -24.39 14.35 -6.66
CA LYS A 231 -25.24 15.54 -6.90
C LYS A 231 -24.68 16.82 -6.25
N GLN A 232 -23.36 16.91 -6.18
CA GLN A 232 -22.66 18.08 -5.59
C GLN A 232 -22.98 18.33 -4.11
N ALA A 233 -23.52 17.33 -3.40
CA ALA A 233 -23.73 17.47 -1.97
C ALA A 233 -22.36 17.41 -1.25
N THR A 234 -22.18 18.29 -0.28
CA THR A 234 -20.96 18.41 0.51
C THR A 234 -21.25 18.41 2.00
N ARG A 235 -20.27 17.98 2.78
CA ARG A 235 -20.30 18.07 4.24
C ARG A 235 -18.92 18.41 4.75
N VAL A 236 -18.81 19.35 5.69
CA VAL A 236 -17.56 19.67 6.38
C VAL A 236 -17.79 19.59 7.88
N THR A 237 -16.93 18.87 8.57
CA THR A 237 -16.98 18.69 10.03
C THR A 237 -15.58 18.65 10.59
N GLY A 238 -15.40 19.03 11.85
CA GLY A 238 -14.16 18.75 12.56
C GLY A 238 -13.94 17.25 12.69
N VAL A 239 -12.69 16.80 12.68
CA VAL A 239 -12.34 15.39 12.91
C VAL A 239 -12.76 14.91 14.31
N ASP A 240 -12.92 15.84 15.25
CA ASP A 240 -13.44 15.63 16.60
C ASP A 240 -14.98 15.74 16.69
N GLY A 241 -15.66 15.90 15.56
CA GLY A 241 -17.11 16.08 15.47
C GLY A 241 -17.59 17.54 15.67
N SER A 242 -16.69 18.50 15.85
CA SER A 242 -17.03 19.90 16.00
C SER A 242 -17.60 20.54 14.71
N THR A 243 -18.27 21.66 14.85
CA THR A 243 -18.74 22.45 13.71
C THR A 243 -17.73 23.57 13.44
N PRO A 244 -17.07 23.57 12.27
CA PRO A 244 -16.11 24.64 11.93
C PRO A 244 -16.79 25.98 11.66
N SER A 245 -16.02 27.06 11.73
CA SER A 245 -16.48 28.38 11.23
C SER A 245 -16.74 28.29 9.71
N THR A 246 -17.63 29.16 9.22
CA THR A 246 -18.02 29.14 7.79
C THR A 246 -16.81 29.39 6.87
N GLY A 247 -15.92 30.33 7.23
CA GLY A 247 -14.71 30.60 6.42
C GLY A 247 -13.78 29.40 6.35
N HIS A 248 -13.44 28.82 7.49
CA HIS A 248 -12.55 27.65 7.56
C HIS A 248 -13.16 26.42 6.87
N ALA A 249 -14.49 26.21 6.98
CA ALA A 249 -15.18 25.14 6.26
C ALA A 249 -15.11 25.33 4.75
N GLN A 250 -15.24 26.58 4.26
CA GLN A 250 -15.16 26.87 2.83
C GLN A 250 -13.75 26.65 2.28
N GLU A 251 -12.71 27.08 2.99
CA GLU A 251 -11.31 26.87 2.62
C GLU A 251 -10.99 25.37 2.48
N ALA A 252 -11.36 24.56 3.49
CA ALA A 252 -11.17 23.13 3.45
C ALA A 252 -11.95 22.44 2.31
N LEU A 253 -13.18 22.90 2.04
CA LEU A 253 -14.00 22.41 0.93
C LEU A 253 -13.33 22.71 -0.42
N ASP A 254 -12.86 23.93 -0.62
CA ASP A 254 -12.21 24.35 -1.85
C ASP A 254 -10.92 23.55 -2.09
N GLU A 255 -10.14 23.31 -1.04
CA GLU A 255 -8.94 22.46 -1.11
C GLU A 255 -9.28 21.01 -1.52
N GLY A 256 -10.24 20.38 -0.84
CA GLY A 256 -10.68 19.01 -1.18
C GLY A 256 -11.21 18.89 -2.61
N ILE A 257 -11.95 19.88 -3.08
CA ILE A 257 -12.43 19.95 -4.47
C ILE A 257 -11.25 20.12 -5.43
N ALA A 258 -10.29 20.99 -5.13
CA ALA A 258 -9.15 21.25 -5.99
C ALA A 258 -8.30 19.99 -6.19
N PHE A 259 -8.02 19.23 -5.14
CA PHE A 259 -7.33 17.95 -5.23
C PHE A 259 -8.07 16.96 -6.12
N TYR A 260 -9.37 16.78 -5.88
CA TYR A 260 -10.18 15.85 -6.67
C TYR A 260 -10.22 16.22 -8.15
N GLN A 261 -10.43 17.49 -8.46
CA GLN A 261 -10.44 18.01 -9.82
C GLN A 261 -9.08 17.87 -10.51
N ALA A 262 -7.98 18.19 -9.81
CA ALA A 262 -6.64 18.04 -10.36
C ALA A 262 -6.33 16.58 -10.71
N ALA A 263 -6.68 15.64 -9.83
CA ALA A 263 -6.51 14.21 -10.08
C ALA A 263 -7.37 13.73 -11.25
N ALA A 264 -8.65 14.11 -11.29
CA ALA A 264 -9.57 13.76 -12.36
C ALA A 264 -9.13 14.33 -13.72
N GLN A 265 -8.66 15.57 -13.75
CA GLN A 265 -8.15 16.22 -14.97
C GLN A 265 -6.91 15.52 -15.49
N ARG A 266 -5.94 15.17 -14.62
CA ARG A 266 -4.75 14.44 -15.02
C ARG A 266 -5.09 13.07 -15.58
N PHE A 267 -5.97 12.34 -14.91
CA PHE A 267 -6.46 11.04 -15.37
C PHE A 267 -7.13 11.15 -16.75
N SER A 268 -8.05 12.09 -16.92
CA SER A 268 -8.80 12.28 -18.16
C SER A 268 -7.91 12.75 -19.31
N SER A 269 -6.93 13.59 -19.05
CA SER A 269 -6.00 14.10 -20.08
C SER A 269 -4.88 13.11 -20.42
N ARG A 270 -4.79 11.96 -19.72
CA ARG A 270 -3.72 10.97 -19.85
C ARG A 270 -2.31 11.57 -19.70
N ARG A 271 -2.17 12.67 -18.98
CA ARG A 271 -0.89 13.32 -18.69
C ARG A 271 -0.26 12.67 -17.46
N PHE A 272 0.34 11.51 -17.69
CA PHE A 272 1.09 10.77 -16.65
C PHE A 272 2.61 10.84 -16.88
N GLU A 273 3.06 11.58 -17.90
CA GLU A 273 4.48 11.77 -18.13
C GLU A 273 5.04 12.75 -17.11
N PRO A 274 6.11 12.39 -16.40
CA PRO A 274 6.77 13.33 -15.51
C PRO A 274 7.31 14.51 -16.34
N PRO A 275 7.35 15.73 -15.77
CA PRO A 275 7.98 16.85 -16.44
C PRO A 275 9.42 16.51 -16.79
N SER A 276 9.85 16.88 -17.99
CA SER A 276 11.23 16.68 -18.39
C SER A 276 12.18 17.32 -17.38
N PRO A 277 13.26 16.63 -16.96
CA PRO A 277 14.22 17.23 -16.04
C PRO A 277 14.73 18.56 -16.60
N PRO A 278 14.98 19.56 -15.74
CA PRO A 278 15.55 20.83 -16.21
C PRO A 278 16.83 20.54 -17.00
N LYS A 279 16.93 21.11 -18.20
CA LYS A 279 18.16 21.02 -18.97
C LYS A 279 19.28 21.59 -18.13
N GLU A 280 20.28 20.79 -17.83
CA GLU A 280 21.52 21.27 -17.22
C GLU A 280 22.05 22.43 -18.08
N ARG A 281 22.25 23.58 -17.46
CA ARG A 281 22.86 24.76 -18.09
C ARG A 281 24.36 24.69 -17.94
#